data_0f46a1d114b4e8eb933be6a618a8372f
#
_entry.id   0f46a1d114b4e8eb933be6a618a8372f
#
_cell.length_a   1.000
_cell.length_b   1.000
_cell.length_c   1.000
_cell.angle_alpha   90.00
_cell.angle_beta   90.00
_cell.angle_gamma   90.00
#
_symmetry.space_group_name_H-M   'P 1'
#
loop_
_entity.id
_entity.type
_entity.pdbx_description
1 polymer ?
#
loop_
_entity_poly.entity_id
_entity_poly.type
_entity_poly.pdbx_seq_one_letter_code
_entity_poly.pdbx_strand_id
1 'polypeptide(L)'
;VAFSTDGLQVFSVNYFQQRDRDVGNLSMNRLTTPFDVTTNKRTVFGDVDCNNFDSFKVSTIAGLSDANDEKLRNIVVADEGRKFFISNNNGKIMRFDLSTPNEFKTRTFVNSVLPHAEMHGFAFSDDGTKLITIRFTDSTPLVTTYQLPNPYDISSITQIHQVDLTDIGITLPTGVNFGRDIEFSKSGHAMFVLIQDSRVGAPVDQSDIYQFTLEKKFDVSTATFVGNY
;
A
#
# COMPACT_ATOMS: atom_id res chain seq x y z
N VAL A 1 -0.31 -0.63 6.26
CA VAL A 1 -1.15 -0.02 7.31
C VAL A 1 -1.55 1.38 6.84
N ALA A 2 -2.82 1.76 7.02
CA ALA A 2 -3.31 3.11 6.71
C ALA A 2 -4.14 3.65 7.88
N PHE A 3 -4.26 4.97 7.97
CA PHE A 3 -5.14 5.63 8.94
C PHE A 3 -6.32 6.29 8.24
N SER A 4 -7.44 6.44 8.97
CA SER A 4 -8.50 7.36 8.57
C SER A 4 -8.02 8.81 8.63
N THR A 5 -8.69 9.70 7.91
CA THR A 5 -8.34 11.13 7.87
C THR A 5 -8.39 11.81 9.24
N ASP A 6 -9.28 11.36 10.12
CA ASP A 6 -9.38 11.84 11.50
C ASP A 6 -8.38 11.15 12.46
N GLY A 7 -7.62 10.15 11.97
CA GLY A 7 -6.66 9.39 12.74
C GLY A 7 -7.27 8.46 13.79
N LEU A 8 -8.60 8.32 13.86
CA LEU A 8 -9.27 7.50 14.87
C LEU A 8 -9.46 6.03 14.45
N GLN A 9 -9.06 5.68 13.24
CA GLN A 9 -9.10 4.31 12.76
C GLN A 9 -7.76 3.96 12.12
N VAL A 10 -7.29 2.74 12.36
CA VAL A 10 -6.15 2.15 11.71
C VAL A 10 -6.59 0.91 10.94
N PHE A 11 -6.21 0.87 9.67
CA PHE A 11 -6.50 -0.20 8.75
C PHE A 11 -5.24 -1.01 8.50
N SER A 12 -5.36 -2.33 8.50
CA SER A 12 -4.24 -3.19 8.16
C SER A 12 -4.68 -4.33 7.26
N VAL A 13 -3.82 -4.70 6.36
CA VAL A 13 -3.92 -5.95 5.60
C VAL A 13 -3.01 -6.97 6.26
N ASN A 14 -3.52 -8.16 6.47
CA ASN A 14 -2.80 -9.27 7.05
C ASN A 14 -2.89 -10.47 6.12
N TYR A 15 -1.78 -11.14 5.96
CA TYR A 15 -1.69 -12.41 5.27
C TYR A 15 -1.37 -13.49 6.30
N PHE A 16 -2.22 -14.49 6.37
CA PHE A 16 -1.99 -15.66 7.23
C PHE A 16 -1.90 -16.91 6.37
N GLN A 17 -0.78 -17.60 6.48
CA GLN A 17 -0.64 -18.94 5.94
C GLN A 17 -1.24 -19.92 6.95
N GLN A 18 -2.49 -20.34 6.76
CA GLN A 18 -3.07 -21.46 7.48
C GLN A 18 -2.92 -22.74 6.68
N ARG A 19 -2.37 -23.75 7.31
CA ARG A 19 -1.99 -25.11 6.86
C ARG A 19 -2.30 -25.55 5.41
N ASP A 20 -3.34 -25.05 4.77
CA ASP A 20 -3.75 -25.39 3.39
C ASP A 20 -4.45 -24.25 2.63
N ARG A 21 -4.49 -23.03 3.19
CA ARG A 21 -5.11 -21.86 2.54
C ARG A 21 -4.41 -20.59 2.94
N ASP A 22 -4.03 -19.83 1.94
CA ASP A 22 -3.60 -18.46 2.09
C ASP A 22 -4.85 -17.58 2.26
N VAL A 23 -4.96 -16.87 3.37
CA VAL A 23 -6.12 -16.01 3.66
C VAL A 23 -5.66 -14.59 3.87
N GLY A 24 -6.02 -13.70 2.94
CA GLY A 24 -5.86 -12.27 3.11
C GLY A 24 -7.03 -11.69 3.90
N ASN A 25 -6.72 -11.04 5.01
CA ASN A 25 -7.70 -10.35 5.83
C ASN A 25 -7.41 -8.86 5.85
N LEU A 26 -8.46 -8.05 5.68
CA LEU A 26 -8.45 -6.65 5.99
C LEU A 26 -9.00 -6.47 7.40
N SER A 27 -8.32 -5.72 8.25
CA SER A 27 -8.79 -5.41 9.59
C SER A 27 -8.82 -3.90 9.84
N MET A 28 -9.77 -3.48 10.65
CA MET A 28 -9.90 -2.11 11.12
C MET A 28 -9.91 -2.10 12.64
N ASN A 29 -9.11 -1.24 13.24
CA ASN A 29 -9.09 -1.00 14.68
C ASN A 29 -9.45 0.45 14.97
N ARG A 30 -10.23 0.70 16.02
CA ARG A 30 -10.56 2.05 16.48
C ARG A 30 -9.55 2.50 17.55
N LEU A 31 -9.13 3.75 17.45
CA LEU A 31 -8.27 4.40 18.42
C LEU A 31 -9.11 5.37 19.26
N THR A 32 -8.71 5.59 20.51
CA THR A 32 -9.35 6.61 21.36
C THR A 32 -8.67 7.97 21.26
N THR A 33 -7.44 7.98 20.77
CA THR A 33 -6.66 9.21 20.50
C THR A 33 -6.20 9.15 19.05
N PRO A 34 -6.40 10.23 18.26
CA PRO A 34 -6.01 10.25 16.87
C PRO A 34 -4.52 9.92 16.69
N PHE A 35 -4.21 9.03 15.73
CA PHE A 35 -2.87 8.55 15.36
C PHE A 35 -2.06 7.90 16.48
N ASP A 36 -2.65 7.68 17.66
CA ASP A 36 -1.98 7.02 18.78
C ASP A 36 -2.37 5.54 18.84
N VAL A 37 -1.55 4.70 18.22
CA VAL A 37 -1.77 3.25 18.16
C VAL A 37 -1.69 2.57 19.53
N THR A 38 -1.10 3.22 20.54
CA THR A 38 -1.06 2.69 21.91
C THR A 38 -2.44 2.72 22.57
N THR A 39 -3.34 3.58 22.08
CA THR A 39 -4.73 3.68 22.54
C THR A 39 -5.66 2.69 21.84
N ASN A 40 -5.10 1.80 21.00
CA ASN A 40 -5.85 0.74 20.36
C ASN A 40 -6.53 -0.12 21.43
N LYS A 41 -7.85 -0.07 21.49
CA LYS A 41 -8.65 -1.04 22.25
C LYS A 41 -8.65 -2.35 21.50
N ARG A 42 -7.50 -3.05 21.57
CA ARG A 42 -7.40 -4.41 21.10
C ARG A 42 -8.33 -5.26 21.97
N THR A 43 -9.44 -5.68 21.44
CA THR A 43 -10.15 -6.82 21.98
C THR A 43 -9.22 -8.01 21.85
N VAL A 44 -8.68 -8.45 22.98
CA VAL A 44 -7.79 -9.61 23.08
C VAL A 44 -8.53 -10.79 22.44
N PHE A 45 -7.83 -11.53 21.59
CA PHE A 45 -8.29 -12.83 21.11
C PHE A 45 -8.77 -13.66 22.32
N GLY A 46 -10.08 -13.87 22.44
CA GLY A 46 -10.65 -14.65 23.55
C GLY A 46 -12.04 -14.20 24.00
N ASP A 47 -12.41 -12.95 23.85
CA ASP A 47 -13.77 -12.51 24.13
C ASP A 47 -14.56 -12.28 22.84
N VAL A 48 -15.73 -12.90 22.78
CA VAL A 48 -16.57 -13.15 21.61
C VAL A 48 -17.28 -11.88 21.08
N ASP A 49 -16.81 -10.70 21.41
CA ASP A 49 -17.36 -9.46 20.89
C ASP A 49 -16.50 -8.88 19.76
N CYS A 50 -16.31 -9.69 18.71
CA CYS A 50 -15.78 -9.24 17.42
C CYS A 50 -16.68 -8.23 16.70
N ASN A 51 -17.64 -7.61 17.38
CA ASN A 51 -18.60 -6.68 16.79
C ASN A 51 -17.97 -5.35 16.32
N ASN A 52 -16.72 -5.09 16.69
CA ASN A 52 -15.96 -3.92 16.22
C ASN A 52 -14.86 -4.27 15.21
N PHE A 53 -14.75 -5.53 14.82
CA PHE A 53 -13.77 -5.99 13.87
C PHE A 53 -14.44 -6.19 12.51
N ASP A 54 -14.24 -5.24 11.61
CA ASP A 54 -14.68 -5.42 10.22
C ASP A 54 -13.56 -6.11 9.44
N SER A 55 -13.74 -7.39 9.19
CA SER A 55 -12.84 -8.17 8.34
C SER A 55 -13.62 -8.81 7.20
N PHE A 56 -13.03 -8.86 6.02
CA PHE A 56 -13.60 -9.61 4.92
C PHE A 56 -12.52 -10.34 4.12
N LYS A 57 -12.92 -11.43 3.49
CA LYS A 57 -12.07 -12.17 2.57
C LYS A 57 -12.25 -11.62 1.16
N VAL A 58 -11.15 -11.30 0.50
CA VAL A 58 -11.17 -10.81 -0.89
C VAL A 58 -11.73 -11.87 -1.84
N SER A 59 -11.51 -13.16 -1.57
CA SER A 59 -12.07 -14.27 -2.35
C SER A 59 -13.59 -14.34 -2.36
N THR A 60 -14.28 -13.64 -1.44
CA THR A 60 -15.75 -13.54 -1.47
C THR A 60 -16.27 -12.54 -2.51
N ILE A 61 -15.38 -11.80 -3.15
CA ILE A 61 -15.71 -10.82 -4.17
C ILE A 61 -15.78 -11.52 -5.53
N ALA A 62 -16.88 -11.35 -6.25
CA ALA A 62 -17.04 -11.92 -7.58
C ALA A 62 -15.92 -11.46 -8.53
N GLY A 63 -15.24 -12.39 -9.16
CA GLY A 63 -14.10 -12.12 -10.08
C GLY A 63 -12.73 -12.02 -9.42
N LEU A 64 -12.62 -12.21 -8.09
CA LEU A 64 -11.37 -12.22 -7.33
C LEU A 64 -11.18 -13.58 -6.64
N SER A 65 -11.34 -14.67 -7.36
CA SER A 65 -11.30 -16.05 -6.81
C SER A 65 -9.95 -16.74 -6.95
N ASP A 66 -8.93 -16.06 -7.48
CA ASP A 66 -7.58 -16.61 -7.59
C ASP A 66 -6.94 -16.66 -6.17
N ALA A 67 -6.30 -17.79 -5.84
CA ALA A 67 -5.57 -17.95 -4.58
C ALA A 67 -4.49 -16.86 -4.35
N ASN A 68 -3.99 -16.26 -5.44
CA ASN A 68 -3.05 -15.14 -5.36
C ASN A 68 -3.75 -13.80 -5.08
N ASP A 69 -5.04 -13.64 -5.35
CA ASP A 69 -5.80 -12.44 -5.00
C ASP A 69 -5.96 -12.29 -3.47
N GLU A 70 -5.82 -13.37 -2.72
CA GLU A 70 -5.89 -13.38 -1.25
C GLU A 70 -4.60 -12.93 -0.55
N LYS A 71 -3.46 -12.87 -1.26
CA LYS A 71 -2.17 -12.43 -0.70
C LYS A 71 -2.07 -10.91 -0.70
N LEU A 72 -2.77 -10.28 0.21
CA LEU A 72 -2.81 -8.81 0.31
C LEU A 72 -1.46 -8.24 0.76
N ARG A 73 -1.07 -7.10 0.19
CA ARG A 73 0.23 -6.44 0.43
C ARG A 73 0.12 -5.05 1.01
N ASN A 74 -0.64 -4.18 0.36
CA ASN A 74 -0.77 -2.79 0.78
C ASN A 74 -2.22 -2.36 0.81
N ILE A 75 -2.52 -1.32 1.60
CA ILE A 75 -3.81 -0.67 1.70
C ILE A 75 -3.61 0.85 1.72
N VAL A 76 -4.39 1.55 0.91
CA VAL A 76 -4.45 3.01 0.88
C VAL A 76 -5.92 3.44 1.08
N VAL A 77 -6.15 4.36 2.01
CA VAL A 77 -7.43 5.02 2.22
C VAL A 77 -7.35 6.41 1.59
N ALA A 78 -8.32 6.75 0.76
CA ALA A 78 -8.32 7.95 -0.05
C ALA A 78 -9.69 8.63 -0.09
N ASP A 79 -9.76 9.80 -0.74
CA ASP A 79 -11.01 10.54 -0.94
C ASP A 79 -11.78 10.73 0.38
N GLU A 80 -11.09 11.27 1.40
CA GLU A 80 -11.66 11.52 2.73
C GLU A 80 -12.30 10.27 3.38
N GLY A 81 -11.74 9.09 3.11
CA GLY A 81 -12.25 7.83 3.62
C GLY A 81 -13.41 7.25 2.83
N ARG A 82 -13.74 7.80 1.65
CA ARG A 82 -14.81 7.29 0.78
C ARG A 82 -14.34 6.18 -0.14
N LYS A 83 -13.03 6.02 -0.29
CA LYS A 83 -12.42 4.99 -1.12
C LYS A 83 -11.30 4.30 -0.36
N PHE A 84 -11.15 3.02 -0.61
CA PHE A 84 -9.92 2.34 -0.25
C PHE A 84 -9.45 1.44 -1.40
N PHE A 85 -8.17 1.22 -1.40
CA PHE A 85 -7.48 0.42 -2.41
C PHE A 85 -6.63 -0.62 -1.71
N ILE A 86 -6.61 -1.83 -2.24
CA ILE A 86 -5.79 -2.92 -1.72
C ILE A 86 -4.96 -3.46 -2.87
N SER A 87 -3.68 -3.72 -2.65
CA SER A 87 -2.89 -4.52 -3.60
C SER A 87 -2.73 -5.96 -3.13
N ASN A 88 -2.50 -6.84 -4.09
CA ASN A 88 -2.16 -8.24 -3.84
C ASN A 88 -0.73 -8.57 -4.28
N ASN A 89 -0.32 -9.80 -4.03
CA ASN A 89 1.03 -10.29 -4.34
C ASN A 89 1.37 -10.29 -5.85
N ASN A 90 0.36 -10.31 -6.70
CA ASN A 90 0.54 -10.29 -8.16
C ASN A 90 0.62 -8.86 -8.72
N GLY A 91 0.55 -7.83 -7.87
CA GLY A 91 0.58 -6.43 -8.28
C GLY A 91 -0.78 -5.87 -8.72
N LYS A 92 -1.88 -6.64 -8.57
CA LYS A 92 -3.23 -6.14 -8.84
C LYS A 92 -3.65 -5.16 -7.75
N ILE A 93 -4.14 -3.98 -8.14
CA ILE A 93 -4.78 -3.00 -7.25
C ILE A 93 -6.29 -3.12 -7.43
N MET A 94 -7.01 -3.25 -6.32
CA MET A 94 -8.47 -3.37 -6.23
C MET A 94 -9.04 -2.13 -5.57
N ARG A 95 -10.05 -1.51 -6.20
CA ARG A 95 -10.75 -0.32 -5.69
C ARG A 95 -12.08 -0.71 -5.06
N PHE A 96 -12.35 -0.13 -3.90
CA PHE A 96 -13.62 -0.19 -3.21
C PHE A 96 -14.11 1.22 -2.89
N ASP A 97 -15.38 1.48 -3.14
CA ASP A 97 -16.04 2.70 -2.71
C ASP A 97 -16.87 2.42 -1.45
N LEU A 98 -16.90 3.38 -0.53
CA LEU A 98 -17.64 3.30 0.74
C LEU A 98 -18.81 4.27 0.70
N SER A 99 -20.04 3.81 0.99
CA SER A 99 -21.19 4.70 1.10
C SER A 99 -21.14 5.54 2.38
N THR A 100 -20.46 5.05 3.41
CA THR A 100 -20.16 5.80 4.64
C THR A 100 -18.63 5.89 4.78
N PRO A 101 -18.03 7.09 4.88
CA PRO A 101 -16.59 7.25 5.00
C PRO A 101 -16.00 6.43 6.14
N ASN A 102 -14.88 5.76 5.87
CA ASN A 102 -14.13 4.91 6.79
C ASN A 102 -14.90 3.68 7.35
N GLU A 103 -16.09 3.39 6.83
CA GLU A 103 -16.88 2.24 7.26
C GLU A 103 -16.80 1.10 6.23
N PHE A 104 -15.89 0.15 6.42
CA PHE A 104 -15.66 -0.95 5.48
C PHE A 104 -16.87 -1.85 5.24
N LYS A 105 -17.82 -1.91 6.18
CA LYS A 105 -19.07 -2.66 5.98
C LYS A 105 -19.90 -2.13 4.83
N THR A 106 -19.73 -0.85 4.49
CA THR A 106 -20.49 -0.18 3.44
C THR A 106 -19.80 -0.24 2.07
N ARG A 107 -18.79 -1.09 1.96
CA ARG A 107 -17.97 -1.22 0.75
C ARG A 107 -18.70 -1.80 -0.43
N THR A 108 -18.37 -1.29 -1.59
CA THR A 108 -18.74 -1.85 -2.89
C THR A 108 -17.48 -1.99 -3.72
N PHE A 109 -17.20 -3.19 -4.24
CA PHE A 109 -16.11 -3.39 -5.20
C PHE A 109 -16.46 -2.69 -6.52
N VAL A 110 -15.52 -1.92 -7.06
CA VAL A 110 -15.72 -1.14 -8.29
C VAL A 110 -14.99 -1.76 -9.45
N ASN A 111 -13.68 -1.87 -9.35
CA ASN A 111 -12.81 -2.40 -10.40
C ASN A 111 -11.44 -2.79 -9.85
N SER A 112 -10.60 -3.32 -10.73
CA SER A 112 -9.19 -3.57 -10.44
C SER A 112 -8.32 -3.26 -11.66
N VAL A 113 -7.04 -2.99 -11.40
CA VAL A 113 -6.02 -2.77 -12.43
C VAL A 113 -4.76 -3.54 -12.07
N LEU A 114 -4.00 -3.96 -13.08
CA LEU A 114 -2.68 -4.57 -12.93
C LEU A 114 -1.64 -3.63 -13.56
N PRO A 115 -1.05 -2.69 -12.79
CA PRO A 115 -0.03 -1.80 -13.33
C PRO A 115 1.21 -2.57 -13.78
N HIS A 116 1.68 -3.49 -12.94
CA HIS A 116 2.79 -4.40 -13.18
C HIS A 116 2.60 -5.69 -12.40
N ALA A 117 3.14 -6.79 -12.92
CA ALA A 117 3.40 -7.97 -12.12
C ALA A 117 4.44 -7.63 -11.03
N GLU A 118 4.30 -8.24 -9.84
CA GLU A 118 5.24 -8.09 -8.73
C GLU A 118 5.35 -6.66 -8.14
N MET A 119 4.34 -5.82 -8.35
CA MET A 119 4.23 -4.57 -7.62
C MET A 119 3.95 -4.85 -6.14
N HIS A 120 4.64 -4.14 -5.24
CA HIS A 120 4.49 -4.34 -3.81
C HIS A 120 3.81 -3.16 -3.12
N GLY A 121 4.24 -1.94 -3.41
CA GLY A 121 3.72 -0.72 -2.81
C GLY A 121 3.13 0.24 -3.84
N PHE A 122 2.17 1.04 -3.40
CA PHE A 122 1.60 2.10 -4.22
C PHE A 122 1.07 3.23 -3.35
N ALA A 123 1.03 4.43 -3.92
CA ALA A 123 0.45 5.63 -3.33
C ALA A 123 -0.30 6.44 -4.40
N PHE A 124 -1.15 7.36 -3.95
CA PHE A 124 -1.76 8.36 -4.81
C PHE A 124 -1.21 9.75 -4.52
N SER A 125 -1.27 10.64 -5.52
CA SER A 125 -1.14 12.08 -5.25
C SER A 125 -2.32 12.57 -4.40
N ASP A 126 -2.15 13.69 -3.72
CA ASP A 126 -3.16 14.27 -2.83
C ASP A 126 -4.48 14.62 -3.55
N ASP A 127 -4.39 14.97 -4.82
CA ASP A 127 -5.54 15.24 -5.69
C ASP A 127 -6.12 13.98 -6.37
N GLY A 128 -5.51 12.82 -6.13
CA GLY A 128 -5.93 11.54 -6.70
C GLY A 128 -5.73 11.39 -8.20
N THR A 129 -5.04 12.32 -8.86
CA THR A 129 -4.87 12.28 -10.33
C THR A 129 -3.72 11.40 -10.78
N LYS A 130 -2.80 11.04 -9.86
CA LYS A 130 -1.66 10.16 -10.14
C LYS A 130 -1.70 8.94 -9.25
N LEU A 131 -1.34 7.80 -9.82
CA LEU A 131 -0.99 6.57 -9.12
C LEU A 131 0.51 6.38 -9.24
N ILE A 132 1.20 6.21 -8.13
CA ILE A 132 2.63 5.95 -8.07
C ILE A 132 2.84 4.54 -7.50
N THR A 133 3.67 3.74 -8.15
CA THR A 133 3.92 2.35 -7.75
C THR A 133 5.41 2.08 -7.62
N ILE A 134 5.77 1.13 -6.75
CA ILE A 134 7.12 0.60 -6.68
C ILE A 134 7.13 -0.90 -6.98
N ARG A 135 8.11 -1.32 -7.78
CA ARG A 135 8.42 -2.71 -8.04
C ARG A 135 9.93 -2.94 -8.08
N PHE A 136 10.32 -4.18 -7.95
CA PHE A 136 11.69 -4.62 -8.24
C PHE A 136 11.70 -5.50 -9.49
N THR A 137 12.62 -5.21 -10.40
CA THR A 137 12.90 -6.06 -11.55
C THR A 137 14.40 -6.29 -11.58
N ASP A 138 14.83 -7.56 -11.48
CA ASP A 138 16.26 -7.94 -11.51
C ASP A 138 17.12 -7.14 -10.52
N SER A 139 16.63 -6.94 -9.29
CA SER A 139 17.26 -6.14 -8.22
C SER A 139 17.25 -4.61 -8.47
N THR A 140 16.51 -4.14 -9.46
CA THR A 140 16.37 -2.72 -9.79
C THR A 140 15.06 -2.16 -9.20
N PRO A 141 15.12 -1.17 -8.30
CA PRO A 141 13.94 -0.52 -7.72
C PRO A 141 13.37 0.52 -8.69
N LEU A 142 12.28 0.18 -9.34
CA LEU A 142 11.60 1.04 -10.30
C LEU A 142 10.38 1.70 -9.67
N VAL A 143 10.36 3.03 -9.65
CA VAL A 143 9.17 3.82 -9.30
C VAL A 143 8.50 4.30 -10.58
N THR A 144 7.23 3.96 -10.74
CA THR A 144 6.46 4.29 -11.95
C THR A 144 5.28 5.16 -11.58
N THR A 145 5.10 6.26 -12.30
CA THR A 145 3.95 7.17 -12.16
C THR A 145 3.00 6.98 -13.33
N TYR A 146 1.73 6.83 -13.00
CA TYR A 146 0.61 6.79 -13.94
C TYR A 146 -0.29 7.99 -13.77
N GLN A 147 -0.75 8.52 -14.90
CA GLN A 147 -1.88 9.45 -14.95
C GLN A 147 -3.19 8.68 -14.91
N LEU A 148 -4.13 9.12 -14.09
CA LEU A 148 -5.48 8.61 -14.00
C LEU A 148 -6.45 9.47 -14.81
N PRO A 149 -7.53 8.91 -15.39
CA PRO A 149 -8.51 9.65 -16.19
C PRO A 149 -9.32 10.65 -15.34
N ASN A 150 -9.59 10.28 -14.10
CA ASN A 150 -10.25 11.09 -13.08
C ASN A 150 -9.60 10.80 -11.72
N PRO A 151 -9.80 11.66 -10.70
CA PRO A 151 -9.28 11.39 -9.36
C PRO A 151 -9.69 10.01 -8.83
N TYR A 152 -8.67 9.23 -8.45
CA TYR A 152 -8.82 7.87 -7.90
C TYR A 152 -9.52 6.86 -8.82
N ASP A 153 -9.60 7.14 -10.12
CA ASP A 153 -10.21 6.24 -11.10
C ASP A 153 -9.14 5.37 -11.75
N ILE A 154 -9.04 4.12 -11.28
CA ILE A 154 -8.08 3.14 -11.80
C ILE A 154 -8.63 2.30 -12.97
N SER A 155 -9.74 2.71 -13.60
CA SER A 155 -10.35 1.98 -14.73
C SER A 155 -9.42 1.92 -15.95
N SER A 156 -8.61 2.97 -16.12
CA SER A 156 -7.50 3.00 -17.09
C SER A 156 -6.35 3.83 -16.51
N ILE A 157 -5.13 3.40 -16.78
CA ILE A 157 -3.92 4.07 -16.32
C ILE A 157 -2.98 4.30 -17.50
N THR A 158 -2.35 5.48 -17.54
CA THR A 158 -1.36 5.81 -18.57
C THR A 158 -0.03 6.09 -17.89
N GLN A 159 0.99 5.28 -18.18
CA GLN A 159 2.33 5.52 -17.66
C GLN A 159 2.87 6.84 -18.21
N ILE A 160 3.33 7.73 -17.31
CA ILE A 160 3.90 9.03 -17.68
C ILE A 160 5.39 9.12 -17.35
N HIS A 161 5.83 8.48 -16.26
CA HIS A 161 7.23 8.47 -15.85
C HIS A 161 7.60 7.12 -15.24
N GLN A 162 8.87 6.75 -15.39
CA GLN A 162 9.51 5.66 -14.65
C GLN A 162 10.92 6.08 -14.28
N VAL A 163 11.29 5.87 -13.04
CA VAL A 163 12.61 6.21 -12.48
C VAL A 163 13.21 4.97 -11.86
N ASP A 164 14.45 4.68 -12.24
CA ASP A 164 15.31 3.75 -11.52
C ASP A 164 15.94 4.49 -10.34
N LEU A 165 15.68 4.03 -9.13
CA LEU A 165 16.21 4.70 -7.95
C LEU A 165 17.73 4.58 -7.85
N THR A 166 18.36 3.62 -8.51
CA THR A 166 19.83 3.52 -8.56
C THR A 166 20.44 4.64 -9.38
N ASP A 167 19.76 5.13 -10.43
CA ASP A 167 20.20 6.25 -11.24
C ASP A 167 20.21 7.58 -10.49
N ILE A 168 19.45 7.68 -9.38
CA ILE A 168 19.33 8.88 -8.56
C ILE A 168 20.07 8.76 -7.21
N GLY A 169 20.99 7.82 -7.10
CA GLY A 169 22.01 7.79 -6.05
C GLY A 169 21.82 6.81 -4.93
N ILE A 170 20.81 5.92 -4.98
CA ILE A 170 20.77 4.83 -4.00
C ILE A 170 21.77 3.73 -4.38
N THR A 171 22.39 3.16 -3.35
CA THR A 171 23.21 1.95 -3.49
C THR A 171 22.54 0.84 -2.71
N LEU A 172 22.16 -0.21 -3.42
CA LEU A 172 21.58 -1.39 -2.79
C LEU A 172 22.66 -2.42 -2.49
N PRO A 173 22.58 -3.14 -1.36
CA PRO A 173 23.42 -4.30 -1.12
C PRO A 173 23.26 -5.32 -2.25
N THR A 174 24.33 -6.03 -2.60
CA THR A 174 24.26 -7.12 -3.57
C THR A 174 23.37 -8.24 -3.04
N GLY A 175 22.30 -8.58 -3.75
CA GLY A 175 21.36 -9.62 -3.35
C GLY A 175 19.94 -9.31 -3.76
N VAL A 176 19.01 -10.13 -3.36
CA VAL A 176 17.60 -9.94 -3.68
C VAL A 176 17.01 -8.92 -2.71
N ASN A 177 16.70 -7.75 -3.21
CA ASN A 177 16.02 -6.69 -2.48
C ASN A 177 14.59 -6.58 -2.99
N PHE A 178 13.65 -6.26 -2.10
CA PHE A 178 12.25 -6.07 -2.45
C PHE A 178 11.81 -4.67 -2.01
N GLY A 179 11.27 -3.86 -2.94
CA GLY A 179 10.48 -2.71 -2.58
C GLY A 179 9.22 -3.18 -1.90
N ARG A 180 8.97 -2.70 -0.69
CA ARG A 180 7.81 -3.11 0.09
C ARG A 180 6.70 -2.09 0.06
N ASP A 181 7.09 -0.82 0.11
CA ASP A 181 6.11 0.25 0.17
C ASP A 181 6.68 1.58 -0.35
N ILE A 182 5.80 2.48 -0.71
CA ILE A 182 6.11 3.85 -1.12
C ILE A 182 5.08 4.79 -0.52
N GLU A 183 5.56 5.85 0.11
CA GLU A 183 4.74 6.86 0.76
C GLU A 183 5.24 8.27 0.45
N PHE A 184 4.35 9.24 0.54
CA PHE A 184 4.66 10.64 0.35
C PHE A 184 4.31 11.46 1.58
N SER A 185 5.09 12.52 1.81
CA SER A 185 4.66 13.55 2.75
C SER A 185 3.34 14.19 2.27
N LYS A 186 2.58 14.74 3.20
CA LYS A 186 1.34 15.46 2.88
C LYS A 186 1.54 16.59 1.86
N SER A 187 2.70 17.22 1.85
CA SER A 187 3.03 18.25 0.86
C SER A 187 3.34 17.70 -0.53
N GLY A 188 3.61 16.41 -0.65
CA GLY A 188 4.04 15.75 -1.88
C GLY A 188 5.51 16.03 -2.27
N HIS A 189 6.27 16.78 -1.43
CA HIS A 189 7.67 17.14 -1.70
C HIS A 189 8.70 16.20 -1.05
N ALA A 190 8.26 15.19 -0.30
CA ALA A 190 9.13 14.12 0.15
C ALA A 190 8.50 12.76 -0.20
N MET A 191 9.34 11.84 -0.65
CA MET A 191 9.00 10.47 -0.94
C MET A 191 9.83 9.56 -0.04
N PHE A 192 9.21 8.52 0.48
CA PHE A 192 9.82 7.49 1.31
C PHE A 192 9.58 6.14 0.66
N VAL A 193 10.62 5.36 0.55
CA VAL A 193 10.58 4.03 -0.05
C VAL A 193 11.13 3.02 0.96
N LEU A 194 10.31 2.04 1.31
CA LEU A 194 10.73 0.92 2.15
C LEU A 194 11.31 -0.19 1.25
N ILE A 195 12.57 -0.52 1.46
CA ILE A 195 13.27 -1.61 0.77
C ILE A 195 13.68 -2.65 1.79
N GLN A 196 13.30 -3.89 1.57
CA GLN A 196 13.68 -5.01 2.43
C GLN A 196 14.81 -5.81 1.79
N ASP A 197 15.89 -6.04 2.56
CA ASP A 197 16.92 -7.01 2.24
C ASP A 197 16.46 -8.41 2.68
N SER A 198 16.26 -9.31 1.74
CA SER A 198 15.81 -10.68 2.02
C SER A 198 16.88 -11.74 1.74
N ARG A 199 18.16 -11.35 1.74
CA ARG A 199 19.24 -12.30 1.51
C ARG A 199 19.26 -13.41 2.57
N VAL A 200 19.41 -14.66 2.12
CA VAL A 200 19.64 -15.80 3.00
C VAL A 200 20.97 -15.59 3.74
N GLY A 201 20.91 -15.47 5.08
CA GLY A 201 22.10 -15.24 5.92
C GLY A 201 22.40 -13.77 6.22
N ALA A 202 21.60 -12.81 5.71
CA ALA A 202 21.60 -11.47 6.28
C ALA A 202 21.15 -11.52 7.75
N PRO A 203 21.71 -10.70 8.63
CA PRO A 203 21.13 -10.52 9.96
C PRO A 203 19.67 -10.17 9.77
N VAL A 204 18.79 -10.92 10.46
CA VAL A 204 17.33 -10.95 10.28
C VAL A 204 16.75 -9.60 9.86
N ASP A 205 16.07 -9.59 8.68
CA ASP A 205 15.16 -8.53 8.23
C ASP A 205 15.73 -7.10 8.30
N GLN A 206 16.82 -6.84 7.59
CA GLN A 206 17.25 -5.47 7.36
C GLN A 206 16.29 -4.83 6.37
N SER A 207 15.55 -3.85 6.85
CA SER A 207 14.70 -2.99 6.03
C SER A 207 15.17 -1.57 6.21
N ASP A 208 15.46 -0.90 5.10
CA ASP A 208 15.86 0.49 5.08
C ASP A 208 14.73 1.35 4.51
N ILE A 209 14.56 2.53 5.09
CA ILE A 209 13.71 3.58 4.53
C ILE A 209 14.61 4.56 3.79
N TYR A 210 14.42 4.68 2.49
CA TYR A 210 15.10 5.62 1.63
C TYR A 210 14.25 6.88 1.48
N GLN A 211 14.84 8.04 1.79
CA GLN A 211 14.17 9.34 1.69
C GLN A 211 14.66 10.09 0.47
N PHE A 212 13.69 10.71 -0.24
CA PHE A 212 13.94 11.60 -1.38
C PHE A 212 13.19 12.90 -1.19
N THR A 213 13.76 13.99 -1.69
CA THR A 213 13.05 15.25 -1.91
C THR A 213 12.61 15.35 -3.36
N LEU A 214 11.48 16.01 -3.60
CA LEU A 214 10.91 16.24 -4.92
C LEU A 214 10.82 17.75 -5.15
N GLU A 215 11.41 18.24 -6.25
CA GLU A 215 11.28 19.64 -6.64
C GLU A 215 9.82 20.00 -6.95
N LYS A 216 9.12 19.09 -7.66
CA LYS A 216 7.70 19.21 -7.96
C LYS A 216 6.93 18.15 -7.17
N LYS A 217 5.83 18.56 -6.52
CA LYS A 217 5.02 17.65 -5.70
C LYS A 217 4.52 16.45 -6.51
N PHE A 218 4.69 15.25 -5.96
CA PHE A 218 4.30 13.98 -6.57
C PHE A 218 4.86 13.77 -7.99
N ASP A 219 6.01 14.38 -8.31
CA ASP A 219 6.70 14.17 -9.57
C ASP A 219 8.04 13.47 -9.31
N VAL A 220 8.01 12.13 -9.39
CA VAL A 220 9.19 11.30 -9.10
C VAL A 220 10.35 11.53 -10.06
N SER A 221 10.10 12.14 -11.24
CA SER A 221 11.18 12.49 -12.18
C SER A 221 12.08 13.62 -11.65
N THR A 222 11.63 14.34 -10.60
CA THR A 222 12.37 15.41 -9.93
C THR A 222 12.99 14.97 -8.59
N ALA A 223 13.02 13.65 -8.34
CA ALA A 223 13.50 13.11 -7.07
C ALA A 223 15.00 13.26 -6.91
N THR A 224 15.42 13.64 -5.70
CA THR A 224 16.83 13.68 -5.28
C THR A 224 16.96 12.89 -3.99
N PHE A 225 17.90 11.95 -3.95
CA PHE A 225 18.16 11.13 -2.77
C PHE A 225 18.71 11.98 -1.62
N VAL A 226 18.19 11.74 -0.42
CA VAL A 226 18.58 12.45 0.81
C VAL A 226 19.41 11.54 1.73
N GLY A 227 18.96 10.32 1.94
CA GLY A 227 19.59 9.34 2.83
C GLY A 227 18.71 8.14 3.10
N ASN A 228 19.25 7.19 3.86
CA ASN A 228 18.51 6.02 4.34
C ASN A 228 18.65 5.86 5.86
N TYR A 229 17.68 5.19 6.47
CA TYR A 229 17.53 5.00 7.91
C TYR A 229 17.18 3.56 8.22
#